data_d67231f09e60f0eaf3710aae74aecfb2
#
_entry.id   d67231f09e60f0eaf3710aae74aecfb2
#
_cell.length_a   1.000
_cell.length_b   1.000
_cell.length_c   1.000
_cell.angle_alpha   90.00
_cell.angle_beta   90.00
_cell.angle_gamma   90.00
#
_symmetry.space_group_name_H-M   'P 1'
#
loop_
_entity.id
_entity.type
_entity.pdbx_description
1 polymer ?
#
loop_
_entity_poly.entity_id
_entity_poly.type
_entity_poly.pdbx_seq_one_letter_code
_entity_poly.pdbx_strand_id
1 'polypeptide(L)'
;MPNKEPGAIRQLFAFVGERNSKMRISILLAVLGEMFGIVPFLMVALLADELYRGTATIQRVLFFSGIAAICQLIKMLLTWRSSLMSHKISFTILKNIREAITDRMAKVPMGVMLETPTGTFKNLIVDNVAKLEDSMAHFMPELPSNIAAPLCSILLIFILDWRMGLASLITIPLGILFFAAMMRGYGPRMENYMRSANDMNSSLVEYVSGIQVIKAFNRSASSYGKYSKSVNYFHDSTMEWWSQCWFWNAAARAVLPSTLLGTLPVGAWLYMEGTLSLPVFLISLVVPLGFVAPLMKVSEAMEQVSMIKGNLEQVTAFLKTPELVRPSEPVPLGERTYQFEDVHFGYKETEVLHGISFQTRPGTMTAIVGPSGSGKSTIAKLMAGFWDVTSGSVRFGGQDIRQIPFEQLMGEISYVAQDNFLFDKSIRENIRMGNPAATDEEVEDAAKAANCHDFIMQLEQGYDTLAGDAGDRLSGGERQRITIARAMLKPSSVVILDEATAYADPENEALIQQAISKLVAGKTLIVVAHRLNTIRNADQILVVANGNIAGRGTQEELLRECPIYQKMWQDYAGTIEEADLKGGVENHA
;
A
#
# COMPACT_ATOMS: atom_id res chain seq x y z
N MET A 1 11.13 -12.48 28.16
CA MET A 1 12.05 -11.92 27.14
C MET A 1 11.20 -11.70 25.90
N PRO A 2 11.08 -10.50 25.35
CA PRO A 2 10.34 -10.31 24.11
C PRO A 2 11.05 -11.11 23.01
N ASN A 3 10.32 -11.97 22.31
CA ASN A 3 10.79 -12.67 21.13
C ASN A 3 11.34 -11.61 20.15
N LYS A 4 12.66 -11.57 19.95
CA LYS A 4 13.26 -10.75 18.90
C LYS A 4 12.63 -11.18 17.58
N GLU A 5 11.87 -10.32 16.95
CA GLU A 5 11.36 -10.57 15.61
C GLU A 5 12.53 -10.99 14.70
N PRO A 6 12.34 -12.00 13.86
CA PRO A 6 13.37 -12.44 12.94
C PRO A 6 13.80 -11.26 12.06
N GLY A 7 15.11 -11.05 11.91
CA GLY A 7 15.65 -9.93 11.11
C GLY A 7 15.03 -9.90 9.70
N ALA A 8 14.94 -8.70 9.10
CA ALA A 8 14.30 -8.45 7.81
C ALA A 8 14.70 -9.46 6.71
N ILE A 9 15.97 -9.80 6.63
CA ILE A 9 16.49 -10.80 5.67
C ILE A 9 15.86 -12.18 5.92
N ARG A 10 15.69 -12.59 7.18
CA ARG A 10 15.08 -13.88 7.52
C ARG A 10 13.57 -13.90 7.21
N GLN A 11 12.90 -12.77 7.37
CA GLN A 11 11.50 -12.62 6.98
C GLN A 11 11.34 -12.70 5.45
N LEU A 12 12.24 -12.06 4.68
CA LEU A 12 12.28 -12.21 3.21
C LEU A 12 12.48 -13.67 2.80
N PHE A 13 13.41 -14.39 3.44
CA PHE A 13 13.61 -15.82 3.16
C PHE A 13 12.38 -16.69 3.49
N ALA A 14 11.51 -16.28 4.39
CA ALA A 14 10.26 -16.98 4.65
C ALA A 14 9.31 -16.94 3.43
N PHE A 15 9.30 -15.83 2.68
CA PHE A 15 8.53 -15.73 1.42
C PHE A 15 9.15 -16.51 0.23
N VAL A 16 10.43 -16.88 0.33
CA VAL A 16 11.10 -17.72 -0.69
C VAL A 16 10.56 -19.16 -0.69
N GLY A 17 10.14 -19.67 0.48
CA GLY A 17 9.57 -21.01 0.63
C GLY A 17 10.51 -22.11 0.12
N GLU A 18 9.99 -23.08 -0.62
CA GLU A 18 10.73 -24.22 -1.19
C GLU A 18 11.85 -23.84 -2.19
N ARG A 19 11.88 -22.59 -2.67
CA ARG A 19 12.88 -22.10 -3.65
C ARG A 19 14.19 -21.64 -3.00
N ASN A 20 14.34 -21.77 -1.68
CA ASN A 20 15.58 -21.44 -0.96
C ASN A 20 16.82 -22.12 -1.56
N SER A 21 16.69 -23.36 -2.05
CA SER A 21 17.79 -24.09 -2.71
C SER A 21 18.27 -23.39 -3.98
N LYS A 22 17.37 -22.87 -4.81
CA LYS A 22 17.70 -22.15 -6.05
C LYS A 22 18.36 -20.81 -5.77
N MET A 23 17.94 -20.08 -4.73
CA MET A 23 18.60 -18.85 -4.32
C MET A 23 20.01 -19.11 -3.82
N ARG A 24 20.24 -20.18 -3.03
CA ARG A 24 21.59 -20.59 -2.59
C ARG A 24 22.49 -20.94 -3.78
N ILE A 25 21.96 -21.60 -4.81
CA ILE A 25 22.71 -21.88 -6.05
C ILE A 25 23.07 -20.58 -6.77
N SER A 26 22.15 -19.61 -6.87
CA SER A 26 22.42 -18.29 -7.44
C SER A 26 23.55 -17.59 -6.70
N ILE A 27 23.52 -17.56 -5.36
CA ILE A 27 24.58 -17.00 -4.52
C ILE A 27 25.92 -17.70 -4.77
N LEU A 28 25.93 -19.04 -4.81
CA LEU A 28 27.14 -19.81 -5.07
C LEU A 28 27.73 -19.49 -6.44
N LEU A 29 26.89 -19.39 -7.48
CA LEU A 29 27.34 -19.03 -8.82
C LEU A 29 27.93 -17.61 -8.87
N ALA A 30 27.33 -16.64 -8.15
CA ALA A 30 27.86 -15.30 -8.04
C ALA A 30 29.24 -15.28 -7.36
N VAL A 31 29.38 -15.99 -6.23
CA VAL A 31 30.65 -16.12 -5.51
C VAL A 31 31.75 -16.76 -6.37
N LEU A 32 31.42 -17.87 -7.04
CA LEU A 32 32.38 -18.53 -7.95
C LEU A 32 32.76 -17.60 -9.11
N GLY A 33 31.78 -16.84 -9.67
CA GLY A 33 32.06 -15.86 -10.72
C GLY A 33 33.08 -14.80 -10.26
N GLU A 34 32.93 -14.25 -9.07
CA GLU A 34 33.88 -13.27 -8.53
C GLU A 34 35.26 -13.87 -8.27
N MET A 35 35.34 -15.13 -7.83
CA MET A 35 36.64 -15.81 -7.68
C MET A 35 37.39 -15.94 -9.01
N PHE A 36 36.69 -16.31 -10.11
CA PHE A 36 37.31 -16.29 -11.45
C PHE A 36 37.72 -14.88 -11.89
N GLY A 37 37.09 -13.84 -11.39
CA GLY A 37 37.43 -12.44 -11.64
C GLY A 37 38.76 -12.00 -11.04
N ILE A 38 39.35 -12.74 -10.08
CA ILE A 38 40.64 -12.46 -9.49
C ILE A 38 41.78 -12.94 -10.41
N VAL A 39 41.58 -14.01 -11.17
CA VAL A 39 42.58 -14.63 -12.01
C VAL A 39 43.24 -13.69 -13.04
N PRO A 40 42.53 -12.81 -13.76
CA PRO A 40 43.16 -11.85 -14.65
C PRO A 40 44.22 -10.96 -13.97
N PHE A 41 43.97 -10.51 -12.74
CA PHE A 41 44.93 -9.70 -11.98
C PHE A 41 46.20 -10.50 -11.63
N LEU A 42 46.03 -11.80 -11.28
CA LEU A 42 47.18 -12.70 -11.06
C LEU A 42 47.96 -12.91 -12.35
N MET A 43 47.29 -13.12 -13.50
CA MET A 43 47.96 -13.29 -14.78
C MET A 43 48.76 -12.05 -15.20
N VAL A 44 48.22 -10.86 -14.97
CA VAL A 44 48.92 -9.58 -15.23
C VAL A 44 50.17 -9.46 -14.37
N ALA A 45 50.10 -9.80 -13.07
CA ALA A 45 51.24 -9.75 -12.18
C ALA A 45 52.37 -10.74 -12.60
N LEU A 46 51.99 -11.96 -12.99
CA LEU A 46 52.95 -12.98 -13.46
C LEU A 46 53.58 -12.57 -14.80
N LEU A 47 52.79 -11.99 -15.70
CA LEU A 47 53.33 -11.48 -16.96
C LEU A 47 54.30 -10.31 -16.76
N ALA A 48 54.02 -9.43 -15.80
CA ALA A 48 54.91 -8.32 -15.45
C ALA A 48 56.24 -8.82 -14.90
N ASP A 49 56.26 -9.89 -14.08
CA ASP A 49 57.52 -10.52 -13.60
C ASP A 49 58.34 -11.11 -14.75
N GLU A 50 57.70 -11.84 -15.71
CA GLU A 50 58.41 -12.38 -16.87
C GLU A 50 58.99 -11.30 -17.80
N LEU A 51 58.25 -10.21 -18.00
CA LEU A 51 58.73 -9.07 -18.77
C LEU A 51 59.93 -8.42 -18.09
N TYR A 52 59.88 -8.26 -16.78
CA TYR A 52 61.01 -7.69 -16.01
C TYR A 52 62.26 -8.55 -16.09
N ARG A 53 62.12 -9.88 -16.02
CA ARG A 53 63.25 -10.84 -16.12
C ARG A 53 63.78 -11.01 -17.55
N GLY A 54 63.12 -10.43 -18.56
CA GLY A 54 63.44 -10.62 -19.97
C GLY A 54 63.20 -12.04 -20.50
N THR A 55 62.39 -12.84 -19.81
CA THR A 55 62.02 -14.22 -20.17
C THR A 55 60.71 -14.32 -20.94
N ALA A 56 60.02 -13.19 -21.09
CA ALA A 56 58.73 -13.12 -21.79
C ALA A 56 58.87 -13.46 -23.27
N THR A 57 58.07 -14.43 -23.74
CA THR A 57 57.93 -14.78 -25.17
C THR A 57 56.49 -14.46 -25.60
N ILE A 58 56.30 -14.26 -26.90
CA ILE A 58 54.92 -14.02 -27.44
C ILE A 58 53.97 -15.17 -27.09
N GLN A 59 54.47 -16.40 -27.02
CA GLN A 59 53.70 -17.57 -26.65
C GLN A 59 53.21 -17.48 -25.19
N ARG A 60 54.07 -17.04 -24.26
CA ARG A 60 53.69 -16.84 -22.85
C ARG A 60 52.72 -15.67 -22.66
N VAL A 61 52.92 -14.57 -23.38
CA VAL A 61 51.98 -13.46 -23.38
C VAL A 61 50.60 -13.93 -23.82
N LEU A 62 50.54 -14.66 -24.95
CA LEU A 62 49.25 -15.22 -25.44
C LEU A 62 48.66 -16.25 -24.45
N PHE A 63 49.49 -17.06 -23.78
CA PHE A 63 49.03 -18.03 -22.80
C PHE A 63 48.38 -17.35 -21.58
N PHE A 64 49.08 -16.38 -20.94
CA PHE A 64 48.51 -15.66 -19.78
C PHE A 64 47.29 -14.84 -20.17
N SER A 65 47.31 -14.16 -21.32
CA SER A 65 46.16 -13.42 -21.82
C SER A 65 44.98 -14.35 -22.15
N GLY A 66 45.27 -15.52 -22.70
CA GLY A 66 44.21 -16.53 -22.98
C GLY A 66 43.54 -17.05 -21.70
N ILE A 67 44.33 -17.35 -20.66
CA ILE A 67 43.78 -17.78 -19.35
C ILE A 67 42.92 -16.63 -18.77
N ALA A 68 43.43 -15.40 -18.77
CA ALA A 68 42.68 -14.26 -18.27
C ALA A 68 41.34 -14.06 -19.01
N ALA A 69 41.37 -14.19 -20.35
CA ALA A 69 40.16 -14.08 -21.18
C ALA A 69 39.17 -15.22 -20.91
N ILE A 70 39.61 -16.46 -20.80
CA ILE A 70 38.77 -17.61 -20.47
C ILE A 70 38.14 -17.46 -19.08
N CYS A 71 38.92 -17.06 -18.08
CA CYS A 71 38.41 -16.85 -16.72
C CYS A 71 37.37 -15.71 -16.69
N GLN A 72 37.60 -14.64 -17.43
CA GLN A 72 36.62 -13.53 -17.56
C GLN A 72 35.34 -13.97 -18.25
N LEU A 73 35.44 -14.84 -19.28
CA LEU A 73 34.27 -15.43 -19.92
C LEU A 73 33.47 -16.32 -18.95
N ILE A 74 34.17 -17.16 -18.17
CA ILE A 74 33.57 -18.00 -17.12
C ILE A 74 32.86 -17.11 -16.09
N LYS A 75 33.50 -16.04 -15.60
CA LYS A 75 32.89 -15.06 -14.69
C LYS A 75 31.59 -14.52 -15.31
N MET A 76 31.63 -14.06 -16.56
CA MET A 76 30.47 -13.52 -17.26
C MET A 76 29.30 -14.52 -17.30
N LEU A 77 29.59 -15.78 -17.67
CA LEU A 77 28.56 -16.83 -17.76
C LEU A 77 27.97 -17.19 -16.39
N LEU A 78 28.82 -17.32 -15.35
CA LEU A 78 28.36 -17.61 -13.98
C LEU A 78 27.52 -16.47 -13.40
N THR A 79 27.97 -15.22 -13.57
CA THR A 79 27.22 -14.04 -13.11
C THR A 79 25.90 -13.89 -13.87
N TRP A 80 25.91 -14.06 -15.20
CA TRP A 80 24.68 -14.07 -16.00
C TRP A 80 23.69 -15.12 -15.51
N ARG A 81 24.15 -16.37 -15.29
CA ARG A 81 23.31 -17.47 -14.81
C ARG A 81 22.76 -17.19 -13.40
N SER A 82 23.59 -16.67 -12.50
CA SER A 82 23.19 -16.24 -11.18
C SER A 82 22.10 -15.19 -11.22
N SER A 83 22.31 -14.11 -11.98
CA SER A 83 21.34 -13.00 -12.14
C SER A 83 20.02 -13.50 -12.72
N LEU A 84 20.04 -14.31 -13.77
CA LEU A 84 18.83 -14.88 -14.36
C LEU A 84 18.01 -15.68 -13.33
N MET A 85 18.68 -16.48 -12.49
CA MET A 85 18.02 -17.27 -11.44
C MET A 85 17.45 -16.37 -10.36
N SER A 86 18.22 -15.37 -9.91
CA SER A 86 17.84 -14.43 -8.87
C SER A 86 16.59 -13.63 -9.29
N HIS A 87 16.58 -13.03 -10.47
CA HIS A 87 15.41 -12.30 -10.99
C HIS A 87 14.16 -13.17 -11.08
N LYS A 88 14.27 -14.39 -11.63
CA LYS A 88 13.12 -15.32 -11.70
C LYS A 88 12.54 -15.64 -10.33
N ILE A 89 13.38 -15.80 -9.32
CA ILE A 89 12.95 -16.07 -7.96
C ILE A 89 12.29 -14.81 -7.38
N SER A 90 12.92 -13.65 -7.53
CA SER A 90 12.41 -12.37 -7.03
C SER A 90 11.02 -12.06 -7.57
N PHE A 91 10.80 -12.13 -8.88
CA PHE A 91 9.48 -11.91 -9.47
C PHE A 91 8.42 -12.88 -8.94
N THR A 92 8.79 -14.13 -8.67
CA THR A 92 7.84 -15.08 -8.09
C THR A 92 7.47 -14.71 -6.65
N ILE A 93 8.46 -14.29 -5.85
CA ILE A 93 8.22 -13.86 -4.46
C ILE A 93 7.36 -12.61 -4.44
N LEU A 94 7.65 -11.63 -5.31
CA LEU A 94 6.85 -10.40 -5.41
C LEU A 94 5.40 -10.70 -5.82
N LYS A 95 5.20 -11.67 -6.74
CA LYS A 95 3.86 -12.18 -7.05
C LYS A 95 3.19 -12.72 -5.79
N ASN A 96 3.86 -13.63 -5.06
CA ASN A 96 3.30 -14.25 -3.86
C ASN A 96 2.98 -13.22 -2.76
N ILE A 97 3.83 -12.19 -2.61
CA ILE A 97 3.56 -11.09 -1.66
C ILE A 97 2.32 -10.31 -2.07
N ARG A 98 2.17 -9.97 -3.37
CA ARG A 98 0.97 -9.27 -3.87
C ARG A 98 -0.29 -10.11 -3.67
N GLU A 99 -0.22 -11.41 -4.00
CA GLU A 99 -1.33 -12.35 -3.77
C GLU A 99 -1.69 -12.45 -2.27
N ALA A 100 -0.69 -12.53 -1.39
CA ALA A 100 -0.92 -12.54 0.06
C ALA A 100 -1.55 -11.24 0.58
N ILE A 101 -1.13 -10.08 0.04
CA ILE A 101 -1.74 -8.79 0.39
C ILE A 101 -3.20 -8.74 -0.08
N THR A 102 -3.47 -9.12 -1.33
CA THR A 102 -4.84 -9.09 -1.88
C THR A 102 -5.76 -10.11 -1.19
N ASP A 103 -5.26 -11.30 -0.87
CA ASP A 103 -5.99 -12.28 -0.07
C ASP A 103 -6.29 -11.75 1.34
N ARG A 104 -5.30 -11.07 1.97
CA ARG A 104 -5.52 -10.42 3.28
C ARG A 104 -6.55 -9.30 3.19
N MET A 105 -6.51 -8.47 2.14
CA MET A 105 -7.52 -7.43 1.90
C MET A 105 -8.94 -7.98 1.82
N ALA A 106 -9.11 -9.15 1.23
CA ALA A 106 -10.42 -9.81 1.16
C ALA A 106 -10.90 -10.39 2.52
N LYS A 107 -9.98 -10.65 3.45
CA LYS A 107 -10.29 -11.30 4.75
C LYS A 107 -10.33 -10.36 5.95
N VAL A 108 -9.74 -9.18 5.86
CA VAL A 108 -9.82 -8.19 6.94
C VAL A 108 -11.21 -7.56 7.02
N PRO A 109 -11.63 -7.05 8.20
CA PRO A 109 -12.88 -6.32 8.31
C PRO A 109 -12.98 -5.19 7.28
N MET A 110 -14.14 -5.03 6.65
CA MET A 110 -14.37 -3.95 5.67
C MET A 110 -14.06 -2.57 6.25
N GLY A 111 -14.24 -2.40 7.56
CA GLY A 111 -13.89 -1.20 8.29
C GLY A 111 -12.43 -0.78 8.12
N VAL A 112 -11.50 -1.72 8.18
CA VAL A 112 -10.07 -1.46 7.97
C VAL A 112 -9.83 -0.93 6.56
N MET A 113 -10.55 -1.47 5.57
CA MET A 113 -10.46 -1.03 4.17
C MET A 113 -11.01 0.39 3.99
N LEU A 114 -12.11 0.73 4.66
CA LEU A 114 -12.76 2.05 4.57
C LEU A 114 -11.97 3.15 5.32
N GLU A 115 -11.31 2.81 6.41
CA GLU A 115 -10.49 3.77 7.17
C GLU A 115 -9.12 4.04 6.57
N THR A 116 -8.62 3.13 5.72
CA THR A 116 -7.29 3.24 5.12
C THR A 116 -7.36 3.97 3.78
N PRO A 117 -6.65 5.08 3.60
CA PRO A 117 -6.63 5.79 2.32
C PRO A 117 -6.20 4.87 1.16
N THR A 118 -6.88 4.98 0.01
CA THR A 118 -6.58 4.16 -1.19
C THR A 118 -5.12 4.27 -1.63
N GLY A 119 -4.52 5.46 -1.48
CA GLY A 119 -3.10 5.67 -1.77
C GLY A 119 -2.15 4.82 -0.92
N THR A 120 -2.54 4.48 0.33
CA THR A 120 -1.77 3.59 1.20
C THR A 120 -1.74 2.17 0.64
N PHE A 121 -2.87 1.66 0.14
CA PHE A 121 -2.93 0.35 -0.50
C PHE A 121 -2.13 0.31 -1.81
N LYS A 122 -2.21 1.37 -2.62
CA LYS A 122 -1.37 1.49 -3.83
C LYS A 122 0.12 1.43 -3.47
N ASN A 123 0.55 2.21 -2.48
CA ASN A 123 1.94 2.19 -2.01
C ASN A 123 2.34 0.80 -1.50
N LEU A 124 1.46 0.13 -0.74
CA LEU A 124 1.73 -1.19 -0.20
C LEU A 124 1.91 -2.25 -1.29
N ILE A 125 0.99 -2.33 -2.27
CA ILE A 125 0.93 -3.39 -3.28
C ILE A 125 1.91 -3.12 -4.44
N VAL A 126 2.06 -1.86 -4.84
CA VAL A 126 2.84 -1.48 -6.01
C VAL A 126 4.23 -1.00 -5.60
N ASP A 127 4.31 0.10 -4.86
CA ASP A 127 5.56 0.83 -4.69
C ASP A 127 6.51 0.11 -3.71
N ASN A 128 6.01 -0.33 -2.54
CA ASN A 128 6.84 -1.04 -1.55
C ASN A 128 7.28 -2.41 -2.05
N VAL A 129 6.37 -3.14 -2.71
CA VAL A 129 6.70 -4.45 -3.30
C VAL A 129 7.72 -4.28 -4.44
N ALA A 130 7.58 -3.26 -5.31
CA ALA A 130 8.55 -3.00 -6.37
C ALA A 130 9.96 -2.69 -5.82
N LYS A 131 10.05 -1.92 -4.73
CA LYS A 131 11.35 -1.64 -4.07
C LYS A 131 12.01 -2.89 -3.48
N LEU A 132 11.24 -3.92 -3.12
CA LEU A 132 11.79 -5.20 -2.68
C LEU A 132 12.41 -6.01 -3.84
N GLU A 133 12.02 -5.75 -5.10
CA GLU A 133 12.57 -6.43 -6.28
C GLU A 133 14.08 -6.25 -6.39
N ASP A 134 14.52 -4.99 -6.46
CA ASP A 134 15.93 -4.63 -6.63
C ASP A 134 16.77 -5.26 -5.52
N SER A 135 16.26 -5.20 -4.30
CA SER A 135 16.91 -5.79 -3.13
C SER A 135 17.02 -7.31 -3.20
N MET A 136 16.01 -8.02 -3.69
CA MET A 136 16.02 -9.48 -3.76
C MET A 136 16.80 -9.98 -4.98
N ALA A 137 16.71 -9.29 -6.10
CA ALA A 137 17.35 -9.68 -7.33
C ALA A 137 18.87 -9.45 -7.32
N HIS A 138 19.29 -8.32 -6.74
CA HIS A 138 20.69 -7.89 -6.74
C HIS A 138 21.37 -8.08 -5.40
N PHE A 139 20.80 -7.55 -4.32
CA PHE A 139 21.44 -7.59 -3.00
C PHE A 139 21.72 -9.01 -2.50
N MET A 140 20.78 -9.95 -2.64
CA MET A 140 20.97 -11.31 -2.10
C MET A 140 22.11 -12.09 -2.75
N PRO A 141 22.31 -12.13 -4.09
CA PRO A 141 23.47 -12.79 -4.68
C PRO A 141 24.74 -11.94 -4.67
N GLU A 142 24.65 -10.61 -4.82
CA GLU A 142 25.80 -9.73 -4.97
C GLU A 142 26.53 -9.45 -3.65
N LEU A 143 25.80 -9.28 -2.52
CA LEU A 143 26.45 -9.00 -1.24
C LEU A 143 27.40 -10.11 -0.80
N PRO A 144 27.01 -11.41 -0.79
CA PRO A 144 27.94 -12.48 -0.46
C PRO A 144 29.13 -12.58 -1.42
N SER A 145 28.91 -12.35 -2.73
CA SER A 145 29.99 -12.41 -3.73
C SER A 145 30.97 -11.23 -3.58
N ASN A 146 30.45 -10.02 -3.32
CA ASN A 146 31.28 -8.83 -3.09
C ASN A 146 32.06 -8.89 -1.75
N ILE A 147 31.61 -9.71 -0.79
CA ILE A 147 32.37 -10.00 0.43
C ILE A 147 33.43 -11.11 0.17
N ALA A 148 33.07 -12.14 -0.57
CA ALA A 148 33.93 -13.28 -0.85
C ALA A 148 35.16 -12.90 -1.68
N ALA A 149 35.03 -12.03 -2.67
CA ALA A 149 36.12 -11.62 -3.55
C ALA A 149 37.30 -10.94 -2.78
N PRO A 150 37.06 -9.89 -1.96
CA PRO A 150 38.13 -9.34 -1.10
C PRO A 150 38.72 -10.36 -0.16
N LEU A 151 37.91 -11.19 0.50
CA LEU A 151 38.41 -12.22 1.44
C LEU A 151 39.32 -13.23 0.76
N CYS A 152 38.93 -13.73 -0.42
CA CYS A 152 39.75 -14.65 -1.20
C CYS A 152 41.07 -13.99 -1.68
N SER A 153 41.02 -12.73 -2.10
CA SER A 153 42.19 -11.98 -2.52
C SER A 153 43.18 -11.75 -1.35
N ILE A 154 42.64 -11.32 -0.20
CA ILE A 154 43.44 -11.13 1.02
C ILE A 154 44.07 -12.47 1.46
N LEU A 155 43.26 -13.55 1.49
CA LEU A 155 43.77 -14.89 1.85
C LEU A 155 44.88 -15.34 0.91
N LEU A 156 44.76 -15.12 -0.39
CA LEU A 156 45.79 -15.43 -1.38
C LEU A 156 47.08 -14.68 -1.06
N ILE A 157 47.01 -13.39 -0.74
CA ILE A 157 48.21 -12.60 -0.38
C ILE A 157 48.83 -13.10 0.92
N PHE A 158 48.02 -13.46 1.94
CA PHE A 158 48.53 -14.05 3.19
C PHE A 158 49.26 -15.38 3.00
N ILE A 159 48.76 -16.21 2.06
CA ILE A 159 49.43 -17.50 1.72
C ILE A 159 50.77 -17.24 1.04
N LEU A 160 50.87 -16.20 0.21
CA LEU A 160 52.13 -15.86 -0.49
C LEU A 160 53.14 -15.21 0.44
N ASP A 161 52.73 -14.21 1.22
CA ASP A 161 53.56 -13.57 2.26
C ASP A 161 52.62 -12.88 3.29
N TRP A 162 52.70 -13.32 4.55
CA TRP A 162 51.84 -12.81 5.61
C TRP A 162 52.05 -11.31 5.91
N ARG A 163 53.29 -10.79 5.68
CA ARG A 163 53.60 -9.35 5.88
C ARG A 163 52.88 -8.49 4.85
N MET A 164 52.84 -8.96 3.60
CA MET A 164 52.08 -8.31 2.53
C MET A 164 50.55 -8.43 2.77
N GLY A 165 50.12 -9.56 3.34
CA GLY A 165 48.73 -9.72 3.79
C GLY A 165 48.34 -8.67 4.82
N LEU A 166 49.16 -8.45 5.85
CA LEU A 166 48.95 -7.39 6.84
C LEU A 166 49.00 -5.99 6.20
N ALA A 167 49.95 -5.75 5.29
CA ALA A 167 50.07 -4.47 4.58
C ALA A 167 48.81 -4.14 3.76
N SER A 168 48.20 -5.16 3.14
CA SER A 168 46.95 -4.98 2.37
C SER A 168 45.74 -4.62 3.23
N LEU A 169 45.78 -4.92 4.54
CA LEU A 169 44.70 -4.62 5.49
C LEU A 169 44.79 -3.20 6.10
N ILE A 170 45.89 -2.47 5.95
CA ILE A 170 46.13 -1.19 6.64
C ILE A 170 45.03 -0.17 6.36
N THR A 171 44.48 -0.14 5.15
CA THR A 171 43.46 0.82 4.74
C THR A 171 42.07 0.47 5.25
N ILE A 172 41.79 -0.80 5.56
CA ILE A 172 40.46 -1.26 5.99
C ILE A 172 40.07 -0.70 7.36
N PRO A 173 40.86 -0.82 8.43
CA PRO A 173 40.53 -0.23 9.74
C PRO A 173 40.37 1.29 9.67
N LEU A 174 41.20 1.96 8.87
CA LEU A 174 41.11 3.42 8.69
C LEU A 174 39.83 3.82 7.95
N GLY A 175 39.47 3.09 6.90
CA GLY A 175 38.19 3.29 6.19
C GLY A 175 36.98 3.02 7.07
N ILE A 176 37.01 1.95 7.87
CA ILE A 176 35.96 1.66 8.87
C ILE A 176 35.85 2.78 9.91
N LEU A 177 36.97 3.34 10.37
CA LEU A 177 36.96 4.47 11.30
C LEU A 177 36.27 5.69 10.72
N PHE A 178 36.56 6.05 9.47
CA PHE A 178 35.90 7.15 8.78
C PHE A 178 34.40 6.86 8.56
N PHE A 179 34.04 5.65 8.17
CA PHE A 179 32.65 5.23 8.04
C PHE A 179 31.91 5.28 9.38
N ALA A 180 32.52 4.81 10.46
CA ALA A 180 31.95 4.89 11.81
C ALA A 180 31.77 6.34 12.28
N ALA A 181 32.69 7.24 11.93
CA ALA A 181 32.56 8.66 12.20
C ALA A 181 31.37 9.29 11.42
N MET A 182 31.17 8.89 10.17
CA MET A 182 30.02 9.29 9.36
C MET A 182 28.70 8.81 9.97
N MET A 183 28.67 7.59 10.51
CA MET A 183 27.48 6.98 11.11
C MET A 183 27.08 7.58 12.48
N ARG A 184 27.91 8.40 13.10
CA ARG A 184 27.56 9.06 14.36
C ARG A 184 26.32 9.94 14.17
N GLY A 185 25.25 9.68 14.94
CA GLY A 185 23.99 10.42 14.84
C GLY A 185 23.17 10.12 13.57
N TYR A 186 23.41 9.00 12.89
CA TYR A 186 22.67 8.60 11.68
C TYR A 186 21.16 8.44 11.96
N GLY A 187 20.77 7.77 13.05
CA GLY A 187 19.37 7.52 13.37
C GLY A 187 18.50 8.78 13.44
N PRO A 188 18.84 9.75 14.31
CA PRO A 188 18.10 11.02 14.40
C PRO A 188 18.07 11.81 13.08
N ARG A 189 19.17 11.81 12.32
CA ARG A 189 19.22 12.50 11.01
C ARG A 189 18.32 11.84 9.99
N MET A 190 18.33 10.52 9.92
CA MET A 190 17.45 9.74 9.04
C MET A 190 15.99 9.97 9.39
N GLU A 191 15.65 9.98 10.69
CA GLU A 191 14.29 10.28 11.14
C GLU A 191 13.85 11.69 10.72
N ASN A 192 14.71 12.70 10.91
CA ASN A 192 14.42 14.08 10.50
C ASN A 192 14.26 14.21 8.98
N TYR A 193 15.14 13.55 8.21
CA TYR A 193 15.04 13.47 6.74
C TYR A 193 13.70 12.85 6.30
N MET A 194 13.33 11.70 6.86
CA MET A 194 12.07 11.02 6.51
C MET A 194 10.85 11.85 6.90
N ARG A 195 10.88 12.52 8.06
CA ARG A 195 9.81 13.42 8.50
C ARG A 195 9.65 14.59 7.54
N SER A 196 10.75 15.29 7.23
CA SER A 196 10.73 16.45 6.33
C SER A 196 10.30 16.07 4.90
N ALA A 197 10.70 14.89 4.40
CA ALA A 197 10.26 14.35 3.12
C ALA A 197 8.75 14.05 3.10
N ASN A 198 8.23 13.44 4.17
CA ASN A 198 6.79 13.16 4.31
C ASN A 198 5.97 14.45 4.39
N ASP A 199 6.44 15.45 5.15
CA ASP A 199 5.77 16.76 5.27
C ASP A 199 5.74 17.49 3.91
N MET A 200 6.84 17.44 3.16
CA MET A 200 6.91 17.99 1.80
C MET A 200 5.92 17.28 0.87
N ASN A 201 5.91 15.94 0.86
CA ASN A 201 5.00 15.16 0.02
C ASN A 201 3.54 15.40 0.38
N SER A 202 3.19 15.48 1.67
CA SER A 202 1.84 15.79 2.14
C SER A 202 1.40 17.19 1.70
N SER A 203 2.29 18.17 1.79
CA SER A 203 2.03 19.54 1.34
C SER A 203 1.87 19.63 -0.19
N LEU A 204 2.61 18.80 -0.94
CA LEU A 204 2.46 18.70 -2.40
C LEU A 204 1.09 18.13 -2.78
N VAL A 205 0.68 17.03 -2.14
CA VAL A 205 -0.63 16.42 -2.40
C VAL A 205 -1.77 17.39 -2.07
N GLU A 206 -1.68 18.09 -0.92
CA GLU A 206 -2.65 19.13 -0.54
C GLU A 206 -2.72 20.25 -1.59
N TYR A 207 -1.56 20.73 -2.05
CA TYR A 207 -1.46 21.80 -3.06
C TYR A 207 -2.08 21.38 -4.41
N VAL A 208 -1.74 20.16 -4.90
CA VAL A 208 -2.26 19.64 -6.17
C VAL A 208 -3.76 19.36 -6.09
N SER A 209 -4.22 18.73 -5.01
CA SER A 209 -5.65 18.43 -4.83
C SER A 209 -6.50 19.70 -4.67
N GLY A 210 -5.94 20.73 -4.04
CA GLY A 210 -6.61 22.02 -3.86
C GLY A 210 -6.42 23.03 -4.98
N ILE A 211 -5.76 22.68 -6.09
CA ILE A 211 -5.33 23.65 -7.11
C ILE A 211 -6.48 24.42 -7.76
N GLN A 212 -7.63 23.79 -7.93
CA GLN A 212 -8.83 24.43 -8.47
C GLN A 212 -9.33 25.53 -7.53
N VAL A 213 -9.41 25.25 -6.22
CA VAL A 213 -9.83 26.22 -5.19
C VAL A 213 -8.82 27.36 -5.12
N ILE A 214 -7.52 27.04 -5.11
CA ILE A 214 -6.44 28.02 -5.07
C ILE A 214 -6.55 29.00 -6.25
N LYS A 215 -6.80 28.48 -7.46
CA LYS A 215 -6.97 29.31 -8.68
C LYS A 215 -8.26 30.11 -8.62
N ALA A 216 -9.39 29.49 -8.23
CA ALA A 216 -10.69 30.16 -8.17
C ALA A 216 -10.69 31.37 -7.20
N PHE A 217 -10.00 31.26 -6.06
CA PHE A 217 -9.94 32.32 -5.05
C PHE A 217 -8.67 33.19 -5.16
N ASN A 218 -7.86 33.03 -6.21
CA ASN A 218 -6.60 33.76 -6.44
C ASN A 218 -5.66 33.74 -5.21
N ARG A 219 -5.60 32.62 -4.51
CA ARG A 219 -4.79 32.41 -3.29
C ARG A 219 -3.44 31.75 -3.58
N SER A 220 -2.96 31.81 -4.83
CA SER A 220 -1.74 31.15 -5.28
C SER A 220 -0.51 31.49 -4.42
N ALA A 221 -0.35 32.74 -3.99
CA ALA A 221 0.82 33.17 -3.21
C ALA A 221 0.86 32.55 -1.80
N SER A 222 -0.28 32.48 -1.08
CA SER A 222 -0.30 31.96 0.29
C SER A 222 -0.20 30.42 0.35
N SER A 223 -0.87 29.72 -0.56
CA SER A 223 -0.83 28.25 -0.65
C SER A 223 0.50 27.75 -1.19
N TYR A 224 1.10 28.46 -2.15
CA TYR A 224 2.46 28.22 -2.61
C TYR A 224 3.48 28.42 -1.48
N GLY A 225 3.25 29.41 -0.60
CA GLY A 225 4.13 29.71 0.54
C GLY A 225 4.23 28.54 1.54
N LYS A 226 3.16 27.79 1.79
CA LYS A 226 3.19 26.60 2.67
C LYS A 226 4.03 25.49 2.04
N TYR A 227 3.78 25.18 0.76
CA TYR A 227 4.54 24.17 0.02
C TYR A 227 6.02 24.57 -0.10
N SER A 228 6.31 25.82 -0.49
CA SER A 228 7.68 26.34 -0.58
C SER A 228 8.45 26.25 0.74
N LYS A 229 7.78 26.49 1.88
CA LYS A 229 8.40 26.31 3.20
C LYS A 229 8.75 24.84 3.48
N SER A 230 7.87 23.91 3.16
CA SER A 230 8.17 22.45 3.34
C SER A 230 9.30 22.00 2.42
N VAL A 231 9.37 22.49 1.18
CA VAL A 231 10.47 22.21 0.25
C VAL A 231 11.79 22.76 0.79
N ASN A 232 11.80 24.01 1.24
CA ASN A 232 13.01 24.62 1.82
C ASN A 232 13.44 23.90 3.09
N TYR A 233 12.50 23.54 3.97
CA TYR A 233 12.83 22.77 5.18
C TYR A 233 13.42 21.39 4.85
N PHE A 234 12.86 20.68 3.87
CA PHE A 234 13.42 19.42 3.37
C PHE A 234 14.82 19.61 2.79
N HIS A 235 15.00 20.65 1.95
CA HIS A 235 16.29 21.00 1.37
C HIS A 235 17.32 21.29 2.47
N ASP A 236 17.00 22.17 3.42
CA ASP A 236 17.93 22.60 4.48
C ASP A 236 18.30 21.42 5.40
N SER A 237 17.30 20.61 5.80
CA SER A 237 17.53 19.37 6.58
C SER A 237 18.42 18.38 5.85
N THR A 238 18.24 18.24 4.53
CA THR A 238 19.04 17.36 3.69
C THR A 238 20.47 17.89 3.56
N MET A 239 20.63 19.19 3.29
CA MET A 239 21.93 19.83 3.16
C MET A 239 22.72 19.83 4.48
N GLU A 240 22.05 20.04 5.61
CA GLU A 240 22.66 19.93 6.93
C GLU A 240 23.19 18.52 7.17
N TRP A 241 22.38 17.49 6.91
CA TRP A 241 22.83 16.11 7.04
C TRP A 241 24.02 15.79 6.13
N TRP A 242 23.91 16.15 4.83
CA TRP A 242 24.95 15.87 3.85
C TRP A 242 26.26 16.60 4.18
N SER A 243 26.20 17.87 4.59
CA SER A 243 27.40 18.64 4.94
C SER A 243 28.19 18.01 6.09
N GLN A 244 27.51 17.39 7.05
CA GLN A 244 28.13 16.68 8.16
C GLN A 244 28.74 15.33 7.73
N CYS A 245 28.25 14.74 6.66
CA CYS A 245 28.69 13.42 6.16
C CYS A 245 29.75 13.51 5.07
N TRP A 246 29.80 14.59 4.29
CA TRP A 246 30.63 14.71 3.08
C TRP A 246 32.10 14.40 3.29
N PHE A 247 32.72 15.04 4.28
CA PHE A 247 34.13 14.81 4.56
C PHE A 247 34.44 13.35 4.90
N TRP A 248 33.65 12.78 5.81
CA TRP A 248 33.85 11.40 6.27
C TRP A 248 33.56 10.38 5.18
N ASN A 249 32.53 10.61 4.39
CA ASN A 249 32.19 9.77 3.23
C ASN A 249 33.29 9.85 2.17
N ALA A 250 33.74 11.05 1.81
CA ALA A 250 34.82 11.23 0.87
C ALA A 250 36.12 10.57 1.35
N ALA A 251 36.47 10.72 2.64
CA ALA A 251 37.64 10.11 3.26
C ALA A 251 37.51 8.57 3.24
N ALA A 252 36.38 8.02 3.62
CA ALA A 252 36.16 6.58 3.58
C ALA A 252 36.26 6.02 2.16
N ARG A 253 35.61 6.67 1.18
CA ARG A 253 35.63 6.29 -0.24
C ARG A 253 36.99 6.45 -0.89
N ALA A 254 37.84 7.37 -0.41
CA ALA A 254 39.20 7.53 -0.91
C ALA A 254 40.17 6.49 -0.29
N VAL A 255 40.05 6.26 1.02
CA VAL A 255 41.04 5.41 1.75
C VAL A 255 40.73 3.92 1.58
N LEU A 256 39.45 3.51 1.65
CA LEU A 256 39.08 2.09 1.61
C LEU A 256 39.63 1.35 0.36
N PRO A 257 39.54 1.92 -0.85
CA PRO A 257 40.07 1.29 -2.06
C PRO A 257 41.57 1.48 -2.26
N SER A 258 42.24 2.35 -1.47
CA SER A 258 43.63 2.72 -1.68
C SER A 258 44.59 1.69 -1.08
N THR A 259 44.45 0.40 -1.42
CA THR A 259 45.24 -0.70 -0.91
C THR A 259 46.76 -0.54 -1.16
N LEU A 260 47.13 0.20 -2.22
CA LEU A 260 48.51 0.53 -2.56
C LEU A 260 49.21 1.37 -1.46
N LEU A 261 48.49 2.13 -0.63
CA LEU A 261 49.08 2.91 0.46
C LEU A 261 49.79 2.03 1.49
N GLY A 262 49.34 0.80 1.70
CA GLY A 262 50.00 -0.17 2.56
C GLY A 262 50.96 -1.07 1.80
N THR A 263 50.52 -1.66 0.69
CA THR A 263 51.27 -2.71 -0.02
C THR A 263 52.48 -2.18 -0.77
N LEU A 264 52.44 -0.96 -1.32
CA LEU A 264 53.60 -0.42 -2.06
C LEU A 264 54.80 -0.10 -1.17
N PRO A 265 54.67 0.73 -0.10
CA PRO A 265 55.87 1.06 0.71
C PRO A 265 56.42 -0.14 1.47
N VAL A 266 55.53 -0.98 2.05
CA VAL A 266 55.96 -2.18 2.77
C VAL A 266 56.61 -3.19 1.83
N GLY A 267 56.00 -3.44 0.68
CA GLY A 267 56.51 -4.37 -0.32
C GLY A 267 57.82 -3.89 -0.95
N ALA A 268 57.98 -2.60 -1.25
CA ALA A 268 59.22 -2.03 -1.75
C ALA A 268 60.34 -2.17 -0.73
N TRP A 269 60.08 -1.87 0.54
CA TRP A 269 61.09 -2.05 1.62
C TRP A 269 61.51 -3.50 1.76
N LEU A 270 60.57 -4.45 1.82
CA LEU A 270 60.88 -5.90 1.94
C LEU A 270 61.59 -6.44 0.71
N TYR A 271 61.30 -5.92 -0.49
CA TYR A 271 62.00 -6.27 -1.72
C TYR A 271 63.44 -5.75 -1.73
N MET A 272 63.66 -4.51 -1.30
CA MET A 272 64.98 -3.92 -1.21
C MET A 272 65.86 -4.64 -0.19
N GLU A 273 65.30 -5.15 0.91
CA GLU A 273 66.03 -6.02 1.88
C GLU A 273 66.24 -7.44 1.37
N GLY A 274 65.76 -7.78 0.17
CA GLY A 274 65.94 -9.11 -0.41
C GLY A 274 65.13 -10.22 0.25
N THR A 275 64.18 -9.86 1.14
CA THR A 275 63.34 -10.83 1.89
C THR A 275 62.00 -11.14 1.17
N LEU A 276 61.63 -10.37 0.13
CA LEU A 276 60.43 -10.58 -0.69
C LEU A 276 60.84 -10.77 -2.15
N SER A 277 60.29 -11.79 -2.81
CA SER A 277 60.55 -12.01 -4.25
C SER A 277 59.73 -11.05 -5.10
N LEU A 278 60.24 -10.66 -6.29
CA LEU A 278 59.55 -9.75 -7.20
C LEU A 278 58.17 -10.25 -7.62
N PRO A 279 57.95 -11.55 -7.96
CA PRO A 279 56.59 -12.03 -8.30
C PRO A 279 55.58 -11.80 -7.18
N VAL A 280 55.95 -12.13 -5.93
CA VAL A 280 55.05 -11.95 -4.77
C VAL A 280 54.78 -10.48 -4.53
N PHE A 281 55.79 -9.61 -4.69
CA PHE A 281 55.57 -8.15 -4.61
C PHE A 281 54.57 -7.66 -5.66
N LEU A 282 54.75 -8.02 -6.94
CA LEU A 282 53.88 -7.63 -8.03
C LEU A 282 52.45 -8.17 -7.83
N ILE A 283 52.30 -9.44 -7.42
CA ILE A 283 51.01 -10.03 -7.12
C ILE A 283 50.30 -9.23 -6.01
N SER A 284 51.05 -8.90 -4.94
CA SER A 284 50.52 -8.15 -3.79
C SER A 284 50.17 -6.69 -4.10
N LEU A 285 50.65 -6.12 -5.22
CA LEU A 285 50.23 -4.80 -5.71
C LEU A 285 48.99 -4.89 -6.60
N VAL A 286 48.96 -5.88 -7.50
CA VAL A 286 47.93 -5.93 -8.57
C VAL A 286 46.64 -6.62 -8.11
N VAL A 287 46.73 -7.72 -7.37
CA VAL A 287 45.53 -8.47 -6.92
C VAL A 287 44.59 -7.63 -6.06
N PRO A 288 45.06 -6.80 -5.10
CA PRO A 288 44.17 -5.95 -4.31
C PRO A 288 43.36 -4.95 -5.13
N LEU A 289 43.80 -4.56 -6.30
CA LEU A 289 43.03 -3.66 -7.18
C LEU A 289 41.72 -4.32 -7.66
N GLY A 290 41.70 -5.65 -7.74
CA GLY A 290 40.55 -6.42 -8.18
C GLY A 290 39.40 -6.45 -7.17
N PHE A 291 39.65 -6.17 -5.87
CA PHE A 291 38.58 -6.18 -4.86
C PHE A 291 38.08 -4.78 -4.45
N VAL A 292 38.64 -3.72 -5.03
CA VAL A 292 38.20 -2.35 -4.75
C VAL A 292 36.74 -2.15 -5.08
N ALA A 293 36.31 -2.55 -6.28
CA ALA A 293 34.92 -2.41 -6.70
C ALA A 293 33.93 -3.24 -5.85
N PRO A 294 34.20 -4.53 -5.55
CA PRO A 294 33.39 -5.30 -4.60
C PRO A 294 33.28 -4.65 -3.23
N LEU A 295 34.35 -4.10 -2.68
CA LEU A 295 34.35 -3.47 -1.37
C LEU A 295 33.48 -2.20 -1.34
N MET A 296 33.50 -1.41 -2.40
CA MET A 296 32.60 -0.25 -2.55
C MET A 296 31.14 -0.66 -2.59
N LYS A 297 30.79 -1.72 -3.32
CA LYS A 297 29.43 -2.27 -3.36
C LYS A 297 28.94 -2.76 -1.99
N VAL A 298 29.78 -3.34 -1.16
CA VAL A 298 29.44 -3.72 0.22
C VAL A 298 29.05 -2.48 1.03
N SER A 299 29.77 -1.36 0.87
CA SER A 299 29.42 -0.09 1.55
C SER A 299 28.04 0.44 1.13
N GLU A 300 27.72 0.39 -0.16
CA GLU A 300 26.41 0.80 -0.70
C GLU A 300 25.27 -0.12 -0.24
N ALA A 301 25.55 -1.42 -0.10
CA ALA A 301 24.57 -2.40 0.35
C ALA A 301 24.03 -2.15 1.76
N MET A 302 24.81 -1.51 2.64
CA MET A 302 24.37 -1.18 4.00
C MET A 302 23.21 -0.19 4.03
N GLU A 303 23.16 0.76 3.09
CA GLU A 303 22.04 1.71 2.96
C GLU A 303 20.76 0.99 2.49
N GLN A 304 20.90 0.06 1.55
CA GLN A 304 19.77 -0.72 1.02
C GLN A 304 19.10 -1.59 2.09
N VAL A 305 19.86 -2.18 3.03
CA VAL A 305 19.30 -3.00 4.12
C VAL A 305 18.28 -2.23 4.96
N SER A 306 18.54 -0.97 5.24
CA SER A 306 17.63 -0.14 6.04
C SER A 306 16.31 0.13 5.29
N MET A 307 16.37 0.39 3.99
CA MET A 307 15.20 0.60 3.13
C MET A 307 14.35 -0.67 2.99
N ILE A 308 15.01 -1.83 2.79
CA ILE A 308 14.35 -3.15 2.73
C ILE A 308 13.57 -3.39 4.02
N LYS A 309 14.19 -3.14 5.16
CA LYS A 309 13.58 -3.33 6.47
C LYS A 309 12.28 -2.51 6.60
N GLY A 310 12.33 -1.21 6.27
CA GLY A 310 11.16 -0.33 6.37
C GLY A 310 10.00 -0.76 5.46
N ASN A 311 10.30 -1.12 4.20
CA ASN A 311 9.28 -1.59 3.25
C ASN A 311 8.67 -2.93 3.70
N LEU A 312 9.48 -3.84 4.19
CA LEU A 312 9.03 -5.15 4.66
C LEU A 312 8.21 -5.06 5.94
N GLU A 313 8.56 -4.16 6.86
CA GLU A 313 7.79 -3.91 8.08
C GLU A 313 6.37 -3.43 7.76
N GLN A 314 6.20 -2.53 6.78
CA GLN A 314 4.88 -2.07 6.34
C GLN A 314 4.04 -3.21 5.74
N VAL A 315 4.63 -4.01 4.85
CA VAL A 315 3.95 -5.20 4.27
C VAL A 315 3.57 -6.19 5.38
N THR A 316 4.50 -6.49 6.27
CA THR A 316 4.28 -7.47 7.35
C THR A 316 3.26 -6.98 8.35
N ALA A 317 3.26 -5.69 8.68
CA ALA A 317 2.26 -5.08 9.57
C ALA A 317 0.85 -5.26 9.00
N PHE A 318 0.66 -4.99 7.70
CA PHE A 318 -0.63 -5.22 7.06
C PHE A 318 -1.02 -6.70 7.01
N LEU A 319 -0.09 -7.60 6.67
CA LEU A 319 -0.37 -9.04 6.66
C LEU A 319 -0.70 -9.61 8.05
N LYS A 320 -0.28 -8.95 9.12
CA LYS A 320 -0.62 -9.30 10.52
C LYS A 320 -1.97 -8.73 10.98
N THR A 321 -2.62 -7.86 10.17
CA THR A 321 -3.95 -7.34 10.52
C THR A 321 -4.91 -8.51 10.78
N PRO A 322 -5.66 -8.51 11.89
CA PRO A 322 -6.59 -9.59 12.21
C PRO A 322 -7.61 -9.82 11.09
N GLU A 323 -7.87 -11.08 10.78
CA GLU A 323 -8.93 -11.46 9.84
C GLU A 323 -10.30 -11.32 10.49
N LEU A 324 -11.32 -11.05 9.69
CA LEU A 324 -12.70 -11.14 10.12
C LEU A 324 -13.06 -12.61 10.32
N VAL A 325 -13.03 -13.05 11.57
CA VAL A 325 -13.36 -14.45 11.90
C VAL A 325 -14.87 -14.62 11.83
N ARG A 326 -15.34 -15.39 10.86
CA ARG A 326 -16.74 -15.79 10.71
C ARG A 326 -16.82 -17.31 10.52
N PRO A 327 -17.92 -17.95 10.94
CA PRO A 327 -18.17 -19.35 10.60
C PRO A 327 -18.18 -19.56 9.08
N SER A 328 -17.83 -20.75 8.63
CA SER A 328 -17.92 -21.14 7.23
C SER A 328 -19.22 -21.86 6.88
N GLU A 329 -19.89 -22.44 7.89
CA GLU A 329 -21.13 -23.19 7.67
C GLU A 329 -22.36 -22.29 7.82
N PRO A 330 -23.29 -22.31 6.86
CA PRO A 330 -24.53 -21.55 6.93
C PRO A 330 -25.32 -21.89 8.18
N VAL A 331 -25.90 -20.86 8.80
CA VAL A 331 -26.77 -20.99 9.98
C VAL A 331 -28.24 -20.73 9.61
N PRO A 332 -29.21 -21.40 10.28
CA PRO A 332 -30.63 -21.14 10.05
C PRO A 332 -30.95 -19.72 10.52
N LEU A 333 -31.54 -18.91 9.64
CA LEU A 333 -32.01 -17.57 9.93
C LEU A 333 -33.56 -17.57 10.06
N GLY A 334 -34.06 -16.97 11.12
CA GLY A 334 -35.49 -16.73 11.32
C GLY A 334 -36.01 -15.56 10.49
N GLU A 335 -36.94 -14.76 11.05
CA GLU A 335 -37.44 -13.55 10.39
C GLU A 335 -36.30 -12.57 10.11
N ARG A 336 -36.26 -12.01 8.89
CA ARG A 336 -35.20 -11.11 8.42
C ARG A 336 -35.31 -9.72 9.07
N THR A 337 -35.05 -9.67 10.36
CA THR A 337 -35.10 -8.46 11.20
C THR A 337 -33.78 -8.25 11.90
N TYR A 338 -33.48 -6.99 12.20
CA TYR A 338 -32.35 -6.62 13.05
C TYR A 338 -32.81 -6.36 14.47
N GLN A 339 -31.98 -6.80 15.43
CA GLN A 339 -32.12 -6.50 16.84
C GLN A 339 -30.77 -6.02 17.38
N PHE A 340 -30.76 -4.80 17.90
CA PHE A 340 -29.62 -4.20 18.60
C PHE A 340 -29.89 -4.27 20.09
N GLU A 341 -28.93 -4.81 20.86
CA GLU A 341 -29.00 -4.98 22.30
C GLU A 341 -27.78 -4.34 22.94
N ASP A 342 -27.96 -3.19 23.60
CA ASP A 342 -26.96 -2.42 24.32
C ASP A 342 -25.64 -2.28 23.54
N VAL A 343 -25.75 -1.82 22.28
CA VAL A 343 -24.63 -1.77 21.35
C VAL A 343 -23.75 -0.56 21.61
N HIS A 344 -22.50 -0.82 21.95
CA HIS A 344 -21.43 0.16 22.02
C HIS A 344 -20.45 -0.03 20.88
N PHE A 345 -20.02 1.04 20.27
CA PHE A 345 -19.05 1.00 19.16
C PHE A 345 -18.24 2.30 19.07
N GLY A 346 -16.95 2.16 18.75
CA GLY A 346 -16.05 3.28 18.48
C GLY A 346 -15.08 2.99 17.35
N TYR A 347 -14.68 4.04 16.63
CA TYR A 347 -13.56 4.00 15.70
C TYR A 347 -12.27 4.25 16.49
N LYS A 348 -11.37 3.28 16.50
CA LYS A 348 -10.12 3.33 17.30
C LYS A 348 -10.41 3.57 18.79
N GLU A 349 -9.97 4.71 19.32
CA GLU A 349 -10.16 5.07 20.75
C GLU A 349 -11.39 5.96 21.00
N THR A 350 -12.11 6.37 19.96
CA THR A 350 -13.27 7.28 20.08
C THR A 350 -14.56 6.51 19.97
N GLU A 351 -15.30 6.40 21.08
CA GLU A 351 -16.62 5.81 21.10
C GLU A 351 -17.65 6.70 20.38
N VAL A 352 -18.49 6.10 19.54
CA VAL A 352 -19.49 6.78 18.69
C VAL A 352 -20.90 6.38 19.04
N LEU A 353 -21.13 5.12 19.45
CA LEU A 353 -22.43 4.61 19.87
C LEU A 353 -22.38 4.19 21.33
N HIS A 354 -23.36 4.64 22.11
CA HIS A 354 -23.39 4.54 23.57
C HIS A 354 -24.63 3.75 24.04
N GLY A 355 -24.65 2.42 23.85
CA GLY A 355 -25.74 1.55 24.33
C GLY A 355 -27.02 1.62 23.46
N ILE A 356 -26.86 1.56 22.13
CA ILE A 356 -27.99 1.55 21.19
C ILE A 356 -28.81 0.28 21.27
N SER A 357 -30.14 0.41 21.50
CA SER A 357 -31.06 -0.74 21.55
C SER A 357 -32.33 -0.45 20.76
N PHE A 358 -32.61 -1.27 19.73
CA PHE A 358 -33.84 -1.21 18.94
C PHE A 358 -34.02 -2.51 18.15
N GLN A 359 -35.21 -2.66 17.56
CA GLN A 359 -35.55 -3.77 16.67
C GLN A 359 -36.30 -3.26 15.45
N THR A 360 -35.98 -3.82 14.27
CA THR A 360 -36.73 -3.61 13.02
C THR A 360 -37.86 -4.64 12.90
N ARG A 361 -38.87 -4.36 12.07
CA ARG A 361 -39.96 -5.29 11.76
C ARG A 361 -39.84 -5.80 10.33
N PRO A 362 -40.21 -7.04 10.02
CA PRO A 362 -40.12 -7.57 8.67
C PRO A 362 -41.12 -6.84 7.73
N GLY A 363 -40.69 -6.55 6.53
CA GLY A 363 -41.48 -5.90 5.49
C GLY A 363 -41.88 -4.43 5.78
N THR A 364 -41.23 -3.78 6.77
CA THR A 364 -41.46 -2.39 7.14
C THR A 364 -40.28 -1.50 6.84
N MET A 365 -40.54 -0.18 6.82
CA MET A 365 -39.52 0.85 6.66
C MET A 365 -39.09 1.40 8.02
N THR A 366 -37.82 1.22 8.37
CA THR A 366 -37.19 1.86 9.52
C THR A 366 -36.25 2.97 9.04
N ALA A 367 -36.53 4.21 9.44
CA ALA A 367 -35.71 5.37 9.13
C ALA A 367 -34.79 5.73 10.31
N ILE A 368 -33.52 6.04 10.03
CA ILE A 368 -32.54 6.49 11.01
C ILE A 368 -32.19 7.94 10.68
N VAL A 369 -32.53 8.86 11.59
CA VAL A 369 -32.34 10.30 11.41
C VAL A 369 -31.59 10.91 12.59
N GLY A 370 -31.09 12.12 12.41
CA GLY A 370 -30.39 12.85 13.48
C GLY A 370 -29.36 13.83 12.92
N PRO A 371 -28.72 14.64 13.76
CA PRO A 371 -27.69 15.59 13.36
C PRO A 371 -26.50 14.90 12.67
N SER A 372 -25.72 15.67 11.90
CA SER A 372 -24.47 15.13 11.31
C SER A 372 -23.53 14.65 12.40
N GLY A 373 -22.86 13.52 12.17
CA GLY A 373 -21.94 12.92 13.15
C GLY A 373 -22.60 12.19 14.33
N SER A 374 -23.94 12.02 14.35
CA SER A 374 -24.64 11.34 15.46
C SER A 374 -24.48 9.81 15.50
N GLY A 375 -23.88 9.18 14.48
CA GLY A 375 -23.67 7.72 14.42
C GLY A 375 -24.62 6.95 13.49
N LYS A 376 -25.44 7.63 12.68
CA LYS A 376 -26.43 7.00 11.75
C LYS A 376 -25.79 6.01 10.78
N SER A 377 -24.83 6.45 9.98
CA SER A 377 -24.14 5.59 9.00
C SER A 377 -23.30 4.50 9.69
N THR A 378 -22.87 4.73 10.95
CA THR A 378 -22.22 3.70 11.77
C THR A 378 -23.20 2.57 12.07
N ILE A 379 -24.45 2.86 12.43
CA ILE A 379 -25.48 1.82 12.65
C ILE A 379 -25.70 1.01 11.35
N ALA A 380 -25.86 1.68 10.19
CA ALA A 380 -26.02 0.99 8.91
C ALA A 380 -24.82 0.09 8.55
N LYS A 381 -23.60 0.54 8.83
CA LYS A 381 -22.37 -0.23 8.60
C LYS A 381 -22.23 -1.42 9.55
N LEU A 382 -22.67 -1.29 10.81
CA LEU A 382 -22.76 -2.39 11.75
C LEU A 382 -23.79 -3.42 11.31
N MET A 383 -24.96 -3.00 10.80
CA MET A 383 -25.95 -3.91 10.22
C MET A 383 -25.39 -4.70 9.04
N ALA A 384 -24.57 -4.07 8.21
CA ALA A 384 -23.88 -4.75 7.10
C ALA A 384 -22.71 -5.64 7.56
N GLY A 385 -22.38 -5.67 8.86
CA GLY A 385 -21.26 -6.49 9.38
C GLY A 385 -19.89 -6.00 8.92
N PHE A 386 -19.75 -4.70 8.55
CA PHE A 386 -18.47 -4.13 8.14
C PHE A 386 -17.53 -3.92 9.31
N TRP A 387 -18.07 -3.80 10.53
CA TRP A 387 -17.37 -3.82 11.81
C TRP A 387 -18.11 -4.69 12.81
N ASP A 388 -17.39 -5.19 13.78
CA ASP A 388 -17.96 -5.82 14.97
C ASP A 388 -18.15 -4.78 16.07
N VAL A 389 -19.18 -4.97 16.90
CA VAL A 389 -19.46 -4.10 18.04
C VAL A 389 -18.38 -4.25 19.12
N THR A 390 -18.13 -3.17 19.86
CA THR A 390 -17.19 -3.19 20.99
C THR A 390 -17.79 -3.94 22.19
N SER A 391 -19.08 -3.73 22.48
CA SER A 391 -19.86 -4.49 23.45
C SER A 391 -21.33 -4.51 23.02
N GLY A 392 -22.14 -5.38 23.64
CA GLY A 392 -23.51 -5.64 23.22
C GLY A 392 -23.58 -6.65 22.06
N SER A 393 -24.73 -6.71 21.40
CA SER A 393 -24.96 -7.60 20.26
C SER A 393 -25.81 -6.96 19.17
N VAL A 394 -25.47 -7.29 17.91
CA VAL A 394 -26.33 -7.07 16.74
C VAL A 394 -26.76 -8.42 16.23
N ARG A 395 -28.07 -8.66 16.19
CA ARG A 395 -28.64 -9.92 15.71
C ARG A 395 -29.37 -9.70 14.40
N PHE A 396 -29.25 -10.67 13.50
CA PHE A 396 -30.01 -10.75 12.26
C PHE A 396 -30.68 -12.11 12.13
N GLY A 397 -31.99 -12.13 11.91
CA GLY A 397 -32.74 -13.39 11.88
C GLY A 397 -32.64 -14.20 13.17
N GLY A 398 -32.49 -13.53 14.32
CA GLY A 398 -32.33 -14.15 15.64
C GLY A 398 -30.90 -14.61 15.98
N GLN A 399 -29.98 -14.58 15.02
CA GLN A 399 -28.57 -14.97 15.21
C GLN A 399 -27.67 -13.73 15.35
N ASP A 400 -26.67 -13.78 16.22
CA ASP A 400 -25.63 -12.75 16.29
C ASP A 400 -24.89 -12.68 14.94
N ILE A 401 -24.74 -11.49 14.36
CA ILE A 401 -24.10 -11.31 13.05
C ILE A 401 -22.66 -11.87 13.02
N ARG A 402 -21.98 -11.94 14.17
CA ARG A 402 -20.64 -12.53 14.31
C ARG A 402 -20.65 -14.05 14.12
N GLN A 403 -21.81 -14.69 14.27
CA GLN A 403 -22.01 -16.14 14.11
C GLN A 403 -22.59 -16.51 12.73
N ILE A 404 -22.86 -15.52 11.88
CA ILE A 404 -23.35 -15.73 10.51
C ILE A 404 -22.16 -15.64 9.54
N PRO A 405 -21.99 -16.63 8.62
CA PRO A 405 -21.01 -16.49 7.53
C PRO A 405 -21.21 -15.17 6.78
N PHE A 406 -20.10 -14.47 6.48
CA PHE A 406 -20.18 -13.14 5.85
C PHE A 406 -20.90 -13.18 4.49
N GLU A 407 -20.63 -14.22 3.70
CA GLU A 407 -21.30 -14.44 2.42
C GLU A 407 -22.82 -14.64 2.56
N GLN A 408 -23.24 -15.39 3.60
CA GLN A 408 -24.67 -15.58 3.90
C GLN A 408 -25.32 -14.27 4.30
N LEU A 409 -24.70 -13.51 5.21
CA LEU A 409 -25.21 -12.20 5.64
C LEU A 409 -25.32 -11.25 4.46
N MET A 410 -24.26 -11.14 3.65
CA MET A 410 -24.26 -10.30 2.46
C MET A 410 -25.25 -10.78 1.39
N GLY A 411 -25.53 -12.07 1.29
CA GLY A 411 -26.59 -12.61 0.42
C GLY A 411 -27.98 -12.06 0.74
N GLU A 412 -28.28 -11.82 2.02
CA GLU A 412 -29.58 -11.33 2.50
C GLU A 412 -29.72 -9.80 2.45
N ILE A 413 -28.64 -9.04 2.22
CA ILE A 413 -28.61 -7.57 2.31
C ILE A 413 -28.25 -6.95 0.97
N SER A 414 -29.04 -5.98 0.48
CA SER A 414 -28.62 -5.01 -0.54
C SER A 414 -28.22 -3.71 0.15
N TYR A 415 -26.93 -3.37 0.09
CA TYR A 415 -26.40 -2.13 0.67
C TYR A 415 -26.13 -1.11 -0.44
N VAL A 416 -26.80 0.03 -0.39
CA VAL A 416 -26.58 1.18 -1.26
C VAL A 416 -25.83 2.23 -0.46
N ALA A 417 -24.55 2.39 -0.75
CA ALA A 417 -23.67 3.35 -0.07
C ALA A 417 -23.93 4.78 -0.57
N GLN A 418 -23.46 5.75 0.20
CA GLN A 418 -23.48 7.17 -0.17
C GLN A 418 -22.64 7.43 -1.43
N ASP A 419 -21.48 6.75 -1.57
CA ASP A 419 -20.63 6.83 -2.75
C ASP A 419 -21.12 5.85 -3.82
N ASN A 420 -21.69 6.40 -4.90
CA ASN A 420 -22.23 5.63 -6.02
C ASN A 420 -21.11 5.18 -6.98
N PHE A 421 -20.26 4.28 -6.52
CA PHE A 421 -19.11 3.80 -7.28
C PHE A 421 -19.51 2.84 -8.41
N LEU A 422 -19.03 3.13 -9.63
CA LEU A 422 -19.12 2.24 -10.77
C LEU A 422 -17.72 1.83 -11.22
N PHE A 423 -17.58 0.57 -11.60
CA PHE A 423 -16.35 0.07 -12.20
C PHE A 423 -16.21 0.53 -13.65
N ASP A 424 -15.00 0.69 -14.14
CA ASP A 424 -14.72 0.95 -15.56
C ASP A 424 -15.02 -0.30 -16.41
N LYS A 425 -16.32 -0.60 -16.46
CA LYS A 425 -16.96 -1.66 -17.23
C LYS A 425 -18.20 -1.09 -17.91
N SER A 426 -18.84 -1.89 -18.77
CA SER A 426 -20.13 -1.48 -19.35
C SER A 426 -21.19 -1.27 -18.27
N ILE A 427 -22.18 -0.45 -18.55
CA ILE A 427 -23.31 -0.22 -17.66
C ILE A 427 -24.04 -1.55 -17.38
N ARG A 428 -24.22 -2.40 -18.40
CA ARG A 428 -24.76 -3.76 -18.27
C ARG A 428 -24.02 -4.56 -17.20
N GLU A 429 -22.69 -4.64 -17.28
CA GLU A 429 -21.87 -5.38 -16.32
C GLU A 429 -21.88 -4.75 -14.92
N ASN A 430 -21.98 -3.42 -14.83
CA ASN A 430 -22.14 -2.75 -13.54
C ASN A 430 -23.46 -3.11 -12.85
N ILE A 431 -24.57 -3.22 -13.58
CA ILE A 431 -25.87 -3.65 -13.03
C ILE A 431 -25.81 -5.15 -12.68
N ARG A 432 -25.25 -6.00 -13.59
CA ARG A 432 -25.13 -7.46 -13.41
C ARG A 432 -24.32 -7.85 -12.17
N MET A 433 -23.48 -6.97 -11.63
CA MET A 433 -22.80 -7.23 -10.36
C MET A 433 -23.75 -7.53 -9.19
N GLY A 434 -25.02 -7.10 -9.26
CA GLY A 434 -26.05 -7.44 -8.27
C GLY A 434 -26.39 -8.94 -8.27
N ASN A 435 -26.39 -9.57 -9.46
CA ASN A 435 -26.56 -11.01 -9.65
C ASN A 435 -25.77 -11.44 -10.89
N PRO A 436 -24.57 -12.03 -10.73
CA PRO A 436 -23.72 -12.44 -11.86
C PRO A 436 -24.35 -13.47 -12.80
N ALA A 437 -25.37 -14.20 -12.34
CA ALA A 437 -26.11 -15.19 -13.15
C ALA A 437 -27.29 -14.59 -13.94
N ALA A 438 -27.57 -13.30 -13.77
CA ALA A 438 -28.70 -12.64 -14.40
C ALA A 438 -28.54 -12.54 -15.93
N THR A 439 -29.65 -12.76 -16.64
CA THR A 439 -29.75 -12.59 -18.10
C THR A 439 -29.73 -11.10 -18.47
N ASP A 440 -29.53 -10.81 -19.75
CA ASP A 440 -29.60 -9.42 -20.26
C ASP A 440 -30.99 -8.82 -20.05
N GLU A 441 -32.03 -9.63 -20.21
CA GLU A 441 -33.42 -9.20 -19.99
C GLU A 441 -33.66 -8.80 -18.53
N GLU A 442 -33.18 -9.60 -17.57
CA GLU A 442 -33.28 -9.28 -16.14
C GLU A 442 -32.51 -8.01 -15.77
N VAL A 443 -31.35 -7.78 -16.39
CA VAL A 443 -30.58 -6.52 -16.22
C VAL A 443 -31.37 -5.33 -16.76
N GLU A 444 -31.98 -5.46 -17.94
CA GLU A 444 -32.79 -4.40 -18.53
C GLU A 444 -34.09 -4.12 -17.71
N ASP A 445 -34.73 -5.15 -17.18
CA ASP A 445 -35.89 -4.99 -16.33
C ASP A 445 -35.55 -4.30 -14.99
N ALA A 446 -34.41 -4.65 -14.39
CA ALA A 446 -33.89 -3.93 -13.22
C ALA A 446 -33.61 -2.45 -13.56
N ALA A 447 -33.06 -2.16 -14.74
CA ALA A 447 -32.79 -0.81 -15.20
C ALA A 447 -34.08 0.00 -15.45
N LYS A 448 -35.12 -0.62 -16.03
CA LYS A 448 -36.45 -0.01 -16.18
C LYS A 448 -37.10 0.27 -14.82
N ALA A 449 -36.98 -0.68 -13.90
CA ALA A 449 -37.50 -0.50 -12.54
C ALA A 449 -36.81 0.64 -11.79
N ALA A 450 -35.50 0.82 -12.01
CA ALA A 450 -34.70 1.89 -11.44
C ALA A 450 -34.77 3.22 -12.19
N ASN A 451 -35.63 3.35 -13.20
CA ASN A 451 -35.78 4.53 -14.05
C ASN A 451 -34.44 4.97 -14.72
N CYS A 452 -33.60 4.00 -15.11
CA CYS A 452 -32.33 4.28 -15.80
C CYS A 452 -32.28 3.78 -17.25
N HIS A 453 -33.26 2.99 -17.71
CA HIS A 453 -33.31 2.45 -19.07
C HIS A 453 -33.26 3.56 -20.14
N ASP A 454 -34.09 4.58 -20.00
CA ASP A 454 -34.29 5.60 -21.04
C ASP A 454 -33.03 6.42 -21.29
N PHE A 455 -32.31 6.85 -20.23
CA PHE A 455 -31.07 7.56 -20.42
C PHE A 455 -29.95 6.63 -20.95
N ILE A 456 -29.93 5.35 -20.52
CA ILE A 456 -28.95 4.37 -21.02
C ILE A 456 -29.13 4.21 -22.54
N MET A 457 -30.36 4.12 -23.04
CA MET A 457 -30.64 3.98 -24.48
C MET A 457 -30.28 5.24 -25.28
N GLN A 458 -30.12 6.40 -24.64
CA GLN A 458 -29.68 7.64 -25.28
C GLN A 458 -28.16 7.72 -25.40
N LEU A 459 -27.40 6.87 -24.68
CA LEU A 459 -25.95 6.82 -24.79
C LEU A 459 -25.53 6.16 -26.11
N GLU A 460 -24.36 6.53 -26.61
CA GLU A 460 -23.84 6.11 -27.93
C GLU A 460 -23.83 4.57 -28.13
N GLN A 461 -23.52 3.81 -27.08
CA GLN A 461 -23.47 2.34 -27.11
C GLN A 461 -24.52 1.69 -26.18
N GLY A 462 -25.52 2.46 -25.71
CA GLY A 462 -26.56 1.96 -24.82
C GLY A 462 -25.98 1.28 -23.58
N TYR A 463 -26.43 0.06 -23.28
CA TYR A 463 -25.95 -0.75 -22.15
C TYR A 463 -24.48 -1.14 -22.21
N ASP A 464 -23.85 -1.12 -23.39
CA ASP A 464 -22.44 -1.48 -23.57
C ASP A 464 -21.50 -0.28 -23.41
N THR A 465 -22.05 0.91 -23.14
CA THR A 465 -21.28 2.11 -22.81
C THR A 465 -20.45 1.88 -21.55
N LEU A 466 -19.15 2.21 -21.61
CA LEU A 466 -18.25 2.15 -20.45
C LEU A 466 -18.55 3.30 -19.48
N ALA A 467 -18.68 2.98 -18.19
CA ALA A 467 -18.98 3.96 -17.16
C ALA A 467 -17.83 4.96 -16.90
N GLY A 468 -16.60 4.59 -17.26
CA GLY A 468 -15.38 5.35 -16.95
C GLY A 468 -14.86 5.09 -15.55
N ASP A 469 -13.77 5.76 -15.17
CA ASP A 469 -13.17 5.59 -13.85
C ASP A 469 -14.11 6.15 -12.76
N ALA A 470 -14.50 5.28 -11.83
CA ALA A 470 -15.51 5.56 -10.80
C ALA A 470 -16.85 6.10 -11.34
N GLY A 471 -17.13 5.90 -12.62
CA GLY A 471 -18.36 6.39 -13.28
C GLY A 471 -18.32 7.86 -13.68
N ASP A 472 -17.15 8.43 -13.92
CA ASP A 472 -16.91 9.86 -14.24
C ASP A 472 -17.60 10.35 -15.52
N ARG A 473 -18.02 9.42 -16.41
CA ARG A 473 -18.77 9.74 -17.64
C ARG A 473 -20.25 9.98 -17.43
N LEU A 474 -20.75 9.77 -16.21
CA LEU A 474 -22.16 9.85 -15.87
C LEU A 474 -22.40 10.93 -14.81
N SER A 475 -23.58 11.55 -14.84
CA SER A 475 -24.02 12.47 -13.79
C SER A 475 -24.20 11.74 -12.45
N GLY A 476 -24.24 12.48 -11.35
CA GLY A 476 -24.44 11.91 -10.01
C GLY A 476 -25.75 11.11 -9.89
N GLY A 477 -26.85 11.64 -10.44
CA GLY A 477 -28.16 10.99 -10.44
C GLY A 477 -28.22 9.73 -11.30
N GLU A 478 -27.52 9.71 -12.45
CA GLU A 478 -27.42 8.52 -13.31
C GLU A 478 -26.64 7.41 -12.63
N ARG A 479 -25.47 7.72 -12.03
CA ARG A 479 -24.71 6.73 -11.24
C ARG A 479 -25.55 6.13 -10.13
N GLN A 480 -26.30 6.96 -9.43
CA GLN A 480 -27.15 6.53 -8.33
C GLN A 480 -28.25 5.57 -8.81
N ARG A 481 -28.96 5.89 -9.91
CA ARG A 481 -29.99 5.00 -10.46
C ARG A 481 -29.40 3.66 -10.93
N ILE A 482 -28.20 3.64 -11.51
CA ILE A 482 -27.49 2.40 -11.85
C ILE A 482 -27.17 1.58 -10.58
N THR A 483 -26.75 2.25 -9.51
CA THR A 483 -26.47 1.56 -8.23
C THR A 483 -27.77 1.00 -7.61
N ILE A 484 -28.89 1.68 -7.75
CA ILE A 484 -30.21 1.19 -7.34
C ILE A 484 -30.62 -0.01 -8.22
N ALA A 485 -30.42 0.03 -9.55
CA ALA A 485 -30.67 -1.11 -10.45
C ALA A 485 -29.84 -2.35 -10.04
N ARG A 486 -28.56 -2.14 -9.68
CA ARG A 486 -27.70 -3.19 -9.12
C ARG A 486 -28.31 -3.80 -7.85
N ALA A 487 -28.83 -2.98 -6.95
CA ALA A 487 -29.47 -3.41 -5.71
C ALA A 487 -30.82 -4.13 -5.96
N MET A 488 -31.58 -3.73 -7.00
CA MET A 488 -32.82 -4.38 -7.41
C MET A 488 -32.58 -5.79 -7.95
N LEU A 489 -31.54 -5.95 -8.77
CA LEU A 489 -31.17 -7.23 -9.37
C LEU A 489 -30.70 -8.25 -8.31
N LYS A 490 -30.28 -7.80 -7.14
CA LYS A 490 -29.84 -8.65 -6.05
C LYS A 490 -31.05 -9.29 -5.32
N PRO A 491 -31.11 -10.63 -5.21
CA PRO A 491 -32.17 -11.31 -4.46
C PRO A 491 -31.92 -11.19 -2.95
N SER A 492 -32.25 -10.04 -2.36
CA SER A 492 -32.04 -9.75 -0.94
C SER A 492 -33.36 -9.55 -0.21
N SER A 493 -33.40 -9.93 1.06
CA SER A 493 -34.55 -9.76 1.95
C SER A 493 -34.58 -8.39 2.62
N VAL A 494 -33.41 -7.76 2.76
CA VAL A 494 -33.25 -6.46 3.42
C VAL A 494 -32.51 -5.48 2.48
N VAL A 495 -32.96 -4.24 2.48
CA VAL A 495 -32.30 -3.14 1.77
C VAL A 495 -31.85 -2.10 2.79
N ILE A 496 -30.60 -1.72 2.74
CA ILE A 496 -30.01 -0.65 3.55
C ILE A 496 -29.59 0.47 2.59
N LEU A 497 -30.18 1.66 2.78
CA LEU A 497 -29.87 2.86 2.00
C LEU A 497 -29.13 3.87 2.90
N ASP A 498 -27.89 4.18 2.59
CA ASP A 498 -27.10 5.17 3.32
C ASP A 498 -27.01 6.45 2.47
N GLU A 499 -27.79 7.49 2.83
CA GLU A 499 -27.84 8.81 2.15
C GLU A 499 -28.12 8.77 0.64
N ALA A 500 -29.02 7.94 0.19
CA ALA A 500 -29.27 7.69 -1.23
C ALA A 500 -29.81 8.91 -2.05
N THR A 501 -29.94 10.12 -1.51
CA THR A 501 -30.53 11.27 -2.23
C THR A 501 -29.75 12.58 -2.10
N ALA A 502 -28.51 12.58 -1.64
CA ALA A 502 -27.78 13.78 -1.23
C ALA A 502 -27.40 14.76 -2.38
N TYR A 503 -27.30 14.29 -3.63
CA TYR A 503 -26.73 15.06 -4.75
C TYR A 503 -27.64 15.16 -5.98
N ALA A 504 -28.92 14.80 -5.89
CA ALA A 504 -29.84 14.86 -7.04
C ALA A 504 -30.54 16.23 -7.12
N ASP A 505 -30.67 16.75 -8.35
CA ASP A 505 -31.62 17.84 -8.65
C ASP A 505 -33.06 17.38 -8.44
N PRO A 506 -34.03 18.29 -8.35
CA PRO A 506 -35.44 17.94 -8.03
C PRO A 506 -36.05 16.92 -8.98
N GLU A 507 -35.70 16.94 -10.26
CA GLU A 507 -36.25 16.01 -11.27
C GLU A 507 -35.65 14.60 -11.08
N ASN A 508 -34.37 14.49 -10.91
CA ASN A 508 -33.70 13.23 -10.60
C ASN A 508 -34.13 12.67 -9.23
N GLU A 509 -34.39 13.52 -8.25
CA GLU A 509 -34.88 13.10 -6.93
C GLU A 509 -36.20 12.34 -7.04
N ALA A 510 -37.18 12.84 -7.83
CA ALA A 510 -38.46 12.17 -8.04
C ALA A 510 -38.27 10.78 -8.67
N LEU A 511 -37.40 10.66 -9.67
CA LEU A 511 -37.08 9.39 -10.32
C LEU A 511 -36.41 8.39 -9.36
N ILE A 512 -35.49 8.87 -8.52
CA ILE A 512 -34.79 8.06 -7.51
C ILE A 512 -35.80 7.57 -6.46
N GLN A 513 -36.71 8.43 -5.99
CA GLN A 513 -37.74 8.04 -5.02
C GLN A 513 -38.71 6.97 -5.58
N GLN A 514 -39.10 7.09 -6.84
CA GLN A 514 -39.90 6.05 -7.52
C GLN A 514 -39.13 4.73 -7.62
N ALA A 515 -37.82 4.78 -7.94
CA ALA A 515 -36.96 3.61 -8.00
C ALA A 515 -36.83 2.95 -6.61
N ILE A 516 -36.60 3.73 -5.56
CA ILE A 516 -36.53 3.23 -4.17
C ILE A 516 -37.86 2.57 -3.77
N SER A 517 -38.99 3.19 -4.07
CA SER A 517 -40.32 2.62 -3.76
C SER A 517 -40.55 1.25 -4.42
N LYS A 518 -40.04 1.04 -5.65
CA LYS A 518 -40.06 -0.26 -6.32
C LYS A 518 -39.09 -1.27 -5.72
N LEU A 519 -37.87 -0.79 -5.34
CA LEU A 519 -36.83 -1.63 -4.74
C LEU A 519 -37.28 -2.29 -3.44
N VAL A 520 -38.06 -1.57 -2.64
CA VAL A 520 -38.46 -2.00 -1.28
C VAL A 520 -39.75 -2.78 -1.23
N ALA A 521 -40.46 -2.92 -2.34
CA ALA A 521 -41.73 -3.66 -2.38
C ALA A 521 -41.54 -5.11 -1.86
N GLY A 522 -42.16 -5.42 -0.72
CA GLY A 522 -42.08 -6.74 -0.06
C GLY A 522 -40.79 -7.02 0.68
N LYS A 523 -39.87 -6.06 0.84
CA LYS A 523 -38.61 -6.19 1.57
C LYS A 523 -38.61 -5.35 2.85
N THR A 524 -37.70 -5.68 3.78
CA THR A 524 -37.44 -4.81 4.93
C THR A 524 -36.50 -3.68 4.50
N LEU A 525 -36.90 -2.43 4.74
CA LEU A 525 -36.13 -1.25 4.35
C LEU A 525 -35.52 -0.54 5.58
N ILE A 526 -34.25 -0.24 5.52
CA ILE A 526 -33.55 0.62 6.47
C ILE A 526 -33.00 1.81 5.70
N VAL A 527 -33.36 3.02 6.10
CA VAL A 527 -32.94 4.27 5.44
C VAL A 527 -32.21 5.15 6.43
N VAL A 528 -30.95 5.46 6.15
CA VAL A 528 -30.27 6.59 6.78
C VAL A 528 -30.59 7.84 6.00
N ALA A 529 -31.42 8.72 6.57
CA ALA A 529 -31.95 9.88 5.85
C ALA A 529 -31.38 11.20 6.37
N HIS A 530 -30.99 12.06 5.42
CA HIS A 530 -30.71 13.47 5.66
C HIS A 530 -31.90 14.38 5.30
N ARG A 531 -32.79 13.91 4.43
CA ARG A 531 -34.00 14.64 4.03
C ARG A 531 -35.22 14.01 4.70
N LEU A 532 -35.93 14.78 5.53
CA LEU A 532 -37.05 14.29 6.32
C LEU A 532 -38.30 13.97 5.47
N ASN A 533 -38.42 14.54 4.27
CA ASN A 533 -39.55 14.27 3.36
C ASN A 533 -39.54 12.79 2.90
N THR A 534 -38.40 12.20 2.69
CA THR A 534 -38.27 10.81 2.19
C THR A 534 -38.72 9.75 3.17
N ILE A 535 -38.84 10.12 4.45
CA ILE A 535 -39.14 9.18 5.55
C ILE A 535 -40.50 9.48 6.22
N ARG A 536 -41.27 10.37 5.65
CA ARG A 536 -42.57 10.78 6.21
C ARG A 536 -43.52 9.61 6.48
N ASN A 537 -43.48 8.61 5.60
CA ASN A 537 -44.32 7.42 5.68
C ASN A 537 -43.57 6.21 6.29
N ALA A 538 -42.46 6.42 7.02
CA ALA A 538 -41.75 5.33 7.67
C ALA A 538 -42.61 4.73 8.82
N ASP A 539 -42.62 3.41 8.88
CA ASP A 539 -43.34 2.67 9.96
C ASP A 539 -42.66 2.88 11.32
N GLN A 540 -41.35 3.20 11.29
CA GLN A 540 -40.58 3.52 12.47
C GLN A 540 -39.47 4.50 12.13
N ILE A 541 -39.34 5.56 12.91
CA ILE A 541 -38.22 6.52 12.85
C ILE A 541 -37.41 6.41 14.15
N LEU A 542 -36.10 6.27 14.01
CA LEU A 542 -35.13 6.31 15.09
C LEU A 542 -34.37 7.63 15.03
N VAL A 543 -34.53 8.47 16.04
CA VAL A 543 -33.81 9.74 16.16
C VAL A 543 -32.53 9.48 16.94
N VAL A 544 -31.38 9.56 16.27
CA VAL A 544 -30.07 9.34 16.87
C VAL A 544 -29.40 10.67 17.17
N ALA A 545 -28.99 10.89 18.40
CA ALA A 545 -28.27 12.08 18.82
C ALA A 545 -27.16 11.71 19.82
N ASN A 546 -25.96 12.24 19.60
CA ASN A 546 -24.78 11.98 20.44
C ASN A 546 -24.58 10.48 20.74
N GLY A 547 -24.70 9.64 19.72
CA GLY A 547 -24.51 8.20 19.88
C GLY A 547 -25.59 7.43 20.62
N ASN A 548 -26.74 8.07 20.95
CA ASN A 548 -27.89 7.45 21.65
C ASN A 548 -29.17 7.58 20.83
N ILE A 549 -30.17 6.74 21.12
CA ILE A 549 -31.52 6.90 20.59
C ILE A 549 -32.25 7.95 21.44
N ALA A 550 -32.45 9.15 20.88
CA ALA A 550 -33.13 10.25 21.53
C ALA A 550 -34.67 10.16 21.40
N GLY A 551 -35.17 9.45 20.39
CA GLY A 551 -36.60 9.24 20.19
C GLY A 551 -36.84 8.08 19.24
N ARG A 552 -38.00 7.43 19.38
CA ARG A 552 -38.45 6.31 18.53
C ARG A 552 -39.95 6.35 18.37
N GLY A 553 -40.47 6.26 17.14
CA GLY A 553 -41.89 6.24 16.85
C GLY A 553 -42.22 6.57 15.41
N THR A 554 -43.47 6.85 15.09
CA THR A 554 -43.91 7.41 13.82
C THR A 554 -43.61 8.92 13.76
N GLN A 555 -43.73 9.52 12.58
CA GLN A 555 -43.57 10.97 12.44
C GLN A 555 -44.50 11.76 13.37
N GLU A 556 -45.77 11.37 13.48
CA GLU A 556 -46.77 12.07 14.31
C GLU A 556 -46.41 12.00 15.81
N GLU A 557 -45.94 10.86 16.27
CA GLU A 557 -45.50 10.66 17.65
C GLU A 557 -44.27 11.51 17.96
N LEU A 558 -43.27 11.49 17.07
CA LEU A 558 -42.04 12.22 17.27
C LEU A 558 -42.20 13.74 17.18
N LEU A 559 -43.11 14.22 16.35
CA LEU A 559 -43.48 15.64 16.32
C LEU A 559 -44.13 16.10 17.61
N ARG A 560 -44.73 15.20 18.40
CA ARG A 560 -45.32 15.52 19.70
C ARG A 560 -44.32 15.37 20.86
N GLU A 561 -43.48 14.37 20.81
CA GLU A 561 -42.74 13.89 21.98
C GLU A 561 -41.22 14.08 21.91
N CYS A 562 -40.65 14.31 20.72
CA CYS A 562 -39.20 14.41 20.53
C CYS A 562 -38.76 15.84 20.15
N PRO A 563 -38.22 16.65 21.04
CA PRO A 563 -37.78 18.03 20.75
C PRO A 563 -36.73 18.12 19.64
N ILE A 564 -35.84 17.14 19.58
CA ILE A 564 -34.78 17.08 18.54
C ILE A 564 -35.41 16.90 17.16
N TYR A 565 -36.40 15.99 17.03
CA TYR A 565 -37.11 15.77 15.76
C TYR A 565 -37.97 16.97 15.36
N GLN A 566 -38.65 17.59 16.32
CA GLN A 566 -39.42 18.82 16.12
C GLN A 566 -38.55 19.93 15.52
N LYS A 567 -37.37 20.15 16.10
CA LYS A 567 -36.42 21.15 15.62
C LYS A 567 -35.93 20.82 14.21
N MET A 568 -35.53 19.59 13.95
CA MET A 568 -35.09 19.14 12.61
C MET A 568 -36.20 19.33 11.57
N TRP A 569 -37.46 19.08 11.92
CA TRP A 569 -38.60 19.27 11.04
C TRP A 569 -38.86 20.75 10.77
N GLN A 570 -38.77 21.62 11.79
CA GLN A 570 -38.90 23.07 11.64
C GLN A 570 -37.83 23.67 10.74
N ASP A 571 -36.56 23.26 10.97
CA ASP A 571 -35.43 23.69 10.15
C ASP A 571 -35.64 23.28 8.68
N TYR A 572 -36.16 22.07 8.46
CA TYR A 572 -36.46 21.56 7.12
C TYR A 572 -37.64 22.30 6.44
N ALA A 573 -38.75 22.53 7.15
CA ALA A 573 -39.92 23.25 6.64
C ALA A 573 -39.60 24.72 6.30
N GLY A 574 -38.82 25.40 7.14
CA GLY A 574 -38.36 26.76 6.87
C GLY A 574 -37.50 26.87 5.61
N THR A 575 -36.71 25.85 5.31
CA THR A 575 -35.86 25.81 4.09
C THR A 575 -36.74 25.68 2.82
N ILE A 576 -37.85 24.98 2.89
CA ILE A 576 -38.80 24.82 1.75
C ILE A 576 -39.53 26.14 1.50
N GLU A 577 -40.05 26.79 2.54
CA GLU A 577 -40.73 28.08 2.41
C GLU A 577 -39.80 29.17 1.83
N GLU A 578 -38.53 29.20 2.24
CA GLU A 578 -37.54 30.12 1.65
C GLU A 578 -37.24 29.80 0.17
N ALA A 579 -37.22 28.52 -0.21
CA ALA A 579 -36.96 28.09 -1.59
C ALA A 579 -38.15 28.44 -2.50
N ASP A 580 -39.40 28.24 -2.04
CA ASP A 580 -40.60 28.58 -2.76
C ASP A 580 -40.77 30.10 -2.93
N LEU A 581 -40.37 30.89 -1.92
CA LEU A 581 -40.38 32.35 -2.00
C LEU A 581 -39.35 32.89 -3.00
N LYS A 582 -38.17 32.25 -3.09
CA LYS A 582 -37.11 32.62 -4.06
C LYS A 582 -37.44 32.19 -5.48
N GLY A 583 -38.02 30.99 -5.67
CA GLY A 583 -38.48 30.50 -6.98
C GLY A 583 -39.69 31.25 -7.56
N GLY A 584 -40.55 31.84 -6.70
CA GLY A 584 -41.67 32.68 -7.11
C GLY A 584 -41.28 34.08 -7.60
N VAL A 585 -40.07 34.55 -7.31
CA VAL A 585 -39.58 35.90 -7.72
C VAL A 585 -38.93 35.87 -9.11
N GLU A 586 -38.42 34.73 -9.56
CA GLU A 586 -37.79 34.62 -10.91
C GLU A 586 -38.78 34.42 -12.06
N ASN A 587 -40.06 34.15 -11.80
CA ASN A 587 -41.08 34.00 -12.83
C ASN A 587 -41.87 35.30 -13.18
N HIS A 588 -41.47 36.45 -12.64
CA HIS A 588 -42.11 37.74 -12.90
C HIS A 588 -41.10 38.88 -13.21
N ALA A 589 -39.96 38.59 -13.78
CA ALA A 589 -39.06 39.62 -14.32
C ALA A 589 -38.71 39.38 -15.78
#